data_8fdd8fe56b74658e8c9eb179b4b44663
#
_entry.id   8fdd8fe56b74658e8c9eb179b4b44663
#
_cell.length_a   1.000
_cell.length_b   1.000
_cell.length_c   1.000
_cell.angle_alpha   90.00
_cell.angle_beta   90.00
_cell.angle_gamma   90.00
#
_symmetry.space_group_name_H-M   'P 1'
#
loop_
_entity.id
_entity.type
_entity.pdbx_description
1 polymer ?
#
loop_
_entity_poly.entity_id
_entity_poly.type
_entity_poly.pdbx_seq_one_letter_code
_entity_poly.pdbx_strand_id
1 'polypeptide(L)'
;MYNKFGQFIDGKWQQSEKKETYDVINPATEEIIGSASKASSIEVQKALKSAEKGLKVWSNTTPWQRSYVLRKIADLMREKKDVLAKWLTIEVGKPLTEGVGEVGGAADIFEWNAEETKRIYGQTVQSRFPETRVHVYYQPVGVVAALIPWNFPIVLAARKISTALAAGCSVICKPDVITPGAVMELVDICKQAGVPDGVVNLLSGDPAEISNELLESDIVKKVSITGSTRVGKLILKKAADKVQRVTMELSGHSPFIVCDDVNIDNVADIAIAAKFRNNGQVCISPNRFYIQENVKDEFINAFINRAKKLKIGNGMDEGVNLGPLTTAKRLDEIEKLVDTTKKEGAEVLMGGKRPSGFNKGFYYEPTVFDKVEDNFTIMKEEPFGPLVPMLAFKSFDEVIERANDNDLGLCSYLYTNSMDKANRGSELLETGCVAVNTGAVAIAEAPFGGIKQTGYGREGGSMAIKDYLNVKYTHMALKA
;
A
#
# COMPACT_ATOMS: atom_id res chain seq x y z
N MET A 1 -18.82 17.18 0.83
CA MET A 1 -17.95 16.51 1.78
C MET A 1 -16.61 17.23 1.96
N TYR A 2 -16.03 17.85 0.92
CA TYR A 2 -14.68 18.44 0.94
C TYR A 2 -14.60 19.90 1.42
N ASN A 3 -15.72 20.59 1.74
CA ASN A 3 -15.75 22.02 2.04
C ASN A 3 -14.85 22.50 3.19
N LYS A 4 -14.54 21.58 4.14
CA LYS A 4 -13.61 21.88 5.25
C LYS A 4 -12.14 21.66 4.90
N PHE A 5 -11.87 21.03 3.77
CA PHE A 5 -10.53 20.66 3.34
C PHE A 5 -10.03 21.55 2.18
N GLY A 6 -8.75 21.54 1.99
CA GLY A 6 -8.04 22.19 0.90
C GLY A 6 -6.63 21.62 0.86
N GLN A 7 -5.64 22.49 0.74
CA GLN A 7 -4.24 22.14 1.00
C GLN A 7 -3.97 22.33 2.50
N PHE A 8 -3.31 21.35 3.14
CA PHE A 8 -2.90 21.50 4.55
C PHE A 8 -1.46 21.95 4.61
N ILE A 9 -1.25 23.20 5.00
CA ILE A 9 0.09 23.83 5.02
C ILE A 9 0.25 24.64 6.31
N ASP A 10 1.38 24.47 6.99
CA ASP A 10 1.72 25.17 8.24
C ASP A 10 0.59 25.09 9.29
N GLY A 11 0.04 23.86 9.47
CA GLY A 11 -1.01 23.56 10.43
C GLY A 11 -2.42 24.06 10.08
N LYS A 12 -2.66 24.53 8.85
CA LYS A 12 -3.95 25.13 8.45
C LYS A 12 -4.45 24.57 7.12
N TRP A 13 -5.76 24.33 7.07
CA TRP A 13 -6.46 24.09 5.81
C TRP A 13 -6.65 25.41 5.06
N GLN A 14 -6.29 25.43 3.77
CA GLN A 14 -6.43 26.59 2.91
C GLN A 14 -6.78 26.18 1.48
N GLN A 15 -7.63 26.95 0.83
CA GLN A 15 -7.93 26.71 -0.59
C GLN A 15 -6.74 27.17 -1.45
N SER A 16 -6.61 26.56 -2.63
CA SER A 16 -5.62 26.98 -3.61
C SER A 16 -5.86 28.45 -4.03
N GLU A 17 -4.80 29.21 -4.21
CA GLU A 17 -4.89 30.60 -4.66
C GLU A 17 -5.56 30.73 -6.04
N LYS A 18 -5.35 29.76 -6.92
CA LYS A 18 -6.02 29.69 -8.22
C LYS A 18 -7.49 29.27 -8.13
N LYS A 19 -7.96 28.79 -6.96
CA LYS A 19 -9.31 28.29 -6.72
C LYS A 19 -9.75 27.16 -7.67
N GLU A 20 -8.78 26.48 -8.31
CA GLU A 20 -9.06 25.31 -9.13
C GLU A 20 -9.47 24.13 -8.25
N THR A 21 -10.41 23.35 -8.76
CA THR A 21 -10.90 22.13 -8.10
C THR A 21 -10.95 20.97 -9.08
N TYR A 22 -11.10 19.75 -8.56
CA TYR A 22 -11.39 18.56 -9.33
C TYR A 22 -12.47 17.75 -8.62
N ASP A 23 -13.29 17.07 -9.40
CA ASP A 23 -14.40 16.28 -8.88
C ASP A 23 -13.93 14.90 -8.41
N VAL A 24 -14.52 14.44 -7.31
CA VAL A 24 -14.34 13.08 -6.79
C VAL A 24 -15.65 12.32 -6.97
N ILE A 25 -15.57 11.12 -7.51
CA ILE A 25 -16.70 10.31 -7.92
C ILE A 25 -16.86 9.12 -6.98
N ASN A 26 -18.10 8.80 -6.61
CA ASN A 26 -18.43 7.55 -5.94
C ASN A 26 -18.48 6.41 -6.99
N PRO A 27 -17.61 5.41 -6.93
CA PRO A 27 -17.57 4.34 -7.92
C PRO A 27 -18.80 3.41 -7.90
N ALA A 28 -19.58 3.42 -6.82
CA ALA A 28 -20.81 2.64 -6.70
C ALA A 28 -22.02 3.27 -7.41
N THR A 29 -22.03 4.61 -7.54
CA THR A 29 -23.18 5.36 -8.10
C THR A 29 -22.82 6.23 -9.30
N GLU A 30 -21.53 6.42 -9.58
CA GLU A 30 -20.96 7.34 -10.57
C GLU A 30 -21.31 8.81 -10.31
N GLU A 31 -21.74 9.14 -9.10
CA GLU A 31 -22.11 10.49 -8.70
C GLU A 31 -20.90 11.24 -8.17
N ILE A 32 -20.85 12.54 -8.47
CA ILE A 32 -19.87 13.45 -7.86
C ILE A 32 -20.23 13.65 -6.40
N ILE A 33 -19.34 13.22 -5.48
CA ILE A 33 -19.51 13.34 -4.03
C ILE A 33 -19.00 14.68 -3.49
N GLY A 34 -18.32 15.44 -4.32
CA GLY A 34 -17.81 16.76 -4.05
C GLY A 34 -16.58 17.08 -4.87
N SER A 35 -16.12 18.33 -4.74
CA SER A 35 -14.92 18.81 -5.44
C SER A 35 -13.81 19.13 -4.44
N ALA A 36 -12.62 18.62 -4.68
CA ALA A 36 -11.44 18.90 -3.87
C ALA A 36 -10.59 20.00 -4.49
N SER A 37 -9.89 20.77 -3.65
CA SER A 37 -9.02 21.88 -4.08
C SER A 37 -7.78 21.33 -4.81
N LYS A 38 -7.43 21.92 -5.95
CA LYS A 38 -6.24 21.57 -6.73
C LYS A 38 -5.09 22.53 -6.39
N ALA A 39 -3.98 21.99 -5.86
CA ALA A 39 -2.77 22.76 -5.61
C ALA A 39 -2.14 23.25 -6.91
N SER A 40 -1.57 24.44 -6.85
CA SER A 40 -0.68 25.00 -7.87
C SER A 40 0.76 24.98 -7.36
N SER A 41 1.71 25.39 -8.20
CA SER A 41 3.12 25.59 -7.80
C SER A 41 3.26 26.49 -6.56
N ILE A 42 2.37 27.45 -6.36
CA ILE A 42 2.38 28.35 -5.20
C ILE A 42 2.23 27.56 -3.90
N GLU A 43 1.26 26.64 -3.84
CA GLU A 43 1.01 25.80 -2.66
C GLU A 43 2.15 24.79 -2.46
N VAL A 44 2.73 24.26 -3.53
CA VAL A 44 3.89 23.37 -3.45
C VAL A 44 5.07 24.09 -2.80
N GLN A 45 5.40 25.30 -3.25
CA GLN A 45 6.49 26.10 -2.68
C GLN A 45 6.23 26.50 -1.22
N LYS A 46 4.98 26.80 -0.86
CA LYS A 46 4.58 27.07 0.53
C LYS A 46 4.77 25.81 1.40
N ALA A 47 4.32 24.66 0.93
CA ALA A 47 4.45 23.40 1.66
C ALA A 47 5.91 22.99 1.86
N LEU A 48 6.77 23.18 0.86
CA LEU A 48 8.21 22.94 0.96
C LEU A 48 8.85 23.77 2.08
N LYS A 49 8.61 25.08 2.10
CA LYS A 49 9.12 25.97 3.16
C LYS A 49 8.55 25.63 4.53
N SER A 50 7.26 25.29 4.59
CA SER A 50 6.60 24.84 5.81
C SER A 50 7.22 23.55 6.36
N ALA A 51 7.45 22.56 5.49
CA ALA A 51 8.06 21.29 5.88
C ALA A 51 9.51 21.45 6.37
N GLU A 52 10.29 22.35 5.75
CA GLU A 52 11.66 22.68 6.20
C GLU A 52 11.64 23.31 7.60
N LYS A 53 10.70 24.21 7.87
CA LYS A 53 10.50 24.81 9.21
C LYS A 53 10.05 23.78 10.22
N GLY A 54 9.07 22.94 9.87
CA GLY A 54 8.55 21.87 10.72
C GLY A 54 9.63 20.84 11.06
N LEU A 55 10.53 20.50 10.12
CA LEU A 55 11.66 19.61 10.35
C LEU A 55 12.55 20.11 11.51
N LYS A 56 12.87 21.41 11.53
CA LYS A 56 13.71 22.01 12.59
C LYS A 56 13.09 21.86 13.98
N VAL A 57 11.77 21.91 14.06
CA VAL A 57 11.04 21.69 15.32
C VAL A 57 11.03 20.20 15.70
N TRP A 58 10.59 19.35 14.75
CA TRP A 58 10.33 17.94 15.03
C TRP A 58 11.59 17.12 15.24
N SER A 59 12.66 17.38 14.50
CA SER A 59 13.95 16.69 14.67
C SER A 59 14.60 16.93 16.04
N ASN A 60 14.24 18.01 16.72
CA ASN A 60 14.70 18.35 18.07
C ASN A 60 13.83 17.77 19.19
N THR A 61 12.72 17.09 18.86
CA THR A 61 11.91 16.38 19.85
C THR A 61 12.56 15.08 20.28
N THR A 62 12.31 14.68 21.54
CA THR A 62 12.78 13.39 22.03
C THR A 62 11.97 12.23 21.42
N PRO A 63 12.52 11.01 21.35
CA PRO A 63 11.76 9.83 20.94
C PRO A 63 10.48 9.59 21.77
N TRP A 64 10.50 9.95 23.04
CA TRP A 64 9.36 9.83 23.94
C TRP A 64 8.22 10.80 23.57
N GLN A 65 8.53 12.03 23.21
CA GLN A 65 7.56 13.01 22.74
C GLN A 65 6.93 12.55 21.41
N ARG A 66 7.75 12.05 20.48
CA ARG A 66 7.25 11.49 19.22
C ARG A 66 6.35 10.27 19.45
N SER A 67 6.77 9.35 20.29
CA SER A 67 5.97 8.17 20.69
C SER A 67 4.60 8.56 21.24
N TYR A 68 4.55 9.54 22.14
CA TYR A 68 3.30 10.03 22.71
C TYR A 68 2.32 10.54 21.63
N VAL A 69 2.81 11.37 20.71
CA VAL A 69 1.99 11.93 19.63
C VAL A 69 1.51 10.82 18.69
N LEU A 70 2.38 9.88 18.30
CA LEU A 70 2.02 8.76 17.42
C LEU A 70 0.95 7.85 18.04
N ARG A 71 1.04 7.55 19.34
CA ARG A 71 -0.02 6.81 20.06
C ARG A 71 -1.34 7.58 20.05
N LYS A 72 -1.30 8.86 20.31
CA LYS A 72 -2.51 9.69 20.31
C LYS A 72 -3.16 9.74 18.92
N ILE A 73 -2.37 9.71 17.82
CA ILE A 73 -2.91 9.56 16.46
C ILE A 73 -3.64 8.22 16.33
N ALA A 74 -3.03 7.11 16.76
CA ALA A 74 -3.64 5.79 16.72
C ALA A 74 -4.98 5.74 17.50
N ASP A 75 -5.01 6.31 18.69
CA ASP A 75 -6.21 6.38 19.52
C ASP A 75 -7.33 7.17 18.84
N LEU A 76 -7.03 8.36 18.32
CA LEU A 76 -7.98 9.20 17.58
C LEU A 76 -8.48 8.53 16.29
N MET A 77 -7.64 7.76 15.61
CA MET A 77 -8.07 6.96 14.45
C MET A 77 -9.09 5.91 14.85
N ARG A 78 -8.87 5.18 15.96
CA ARG A 78 -9.81 4.18 16.49
C ARG A 78 -11.13 4.83 16.95
N GLU A 79 -11.07 6.00 17.57
CA GLU A 79 -12.27 6.78 17.96
C GLU A 79 -13.08 7.22 16.73
N LYS A 80 -12.41 7.62 15.65
CA LYS A 80 -13.03 8.13 14.42
C LYS A 80 -13.17 7.07 13.33
N LYS A 81 -13.05 5.78 13.67
CA LYS A 81 -13.02 4.67 12.70
C LYS A 81 -14.19 4.69 11.71
N ASP A 82 -15.40 5.00 12.19
CA ASP A 82 -16.59 4.98 11.34
C ASP A 82 -16.58 6.13 10.30
N VAL A 83 -16.07 7.29 10.67
CA VAL A 83 -15.89 8.43 9.75
C VAL A 83 -14.86 8.10 8.67
N LEU A 84 -13.71 7.55 9.09
CA LEU A 84 -12.63 7.17 8.18
C LEU A 84 -13.06 6.02 7.26
N ALA A 85 -13.72 4.99 7.80
CA ALA A 85 -14.23 3.88 7.01
C ALA A 85 -15.28 4.32 5.97
N LYS A 86 -16.13 5.28 6.33
CA LYS A 86 -17.10 5.85 5.39
C LYS A 86 -16.43 6.56 4.21
N TRP A 87 -15.35 7.31 4.44
CA TRP A 87 -14.55 7.89 3.36
C TRP A 87 -14.03 6.80 2.42
N LEU A 88 -13.43 5.73 2.97
CA LEU A 88 -12.90 4.61 2.19
C LEU A 88 -13.97 3.94 1.34
N THR A 89 -15.15 3.73 1.89
CA THR A 89 -16.25 3.11 1.14
C THR A 89 -16.76 3.99 0.02
N ILE A 90 -16.92 5.29 0.27
CA ILE A 90 -17.52 6.21 -0.70
C ILE A 90 -16.53 6.56 -1.84
N GLU A 91 -15.24 6.68 -1.53
CA GLU A 91 -14.22 7.05 -2.53
C GLU A 91 -13.63 5.85 -3.27
N VAL A 92 -13.33 4.76 -2.55
CA VAL A 92 -12.69 3.56 -3.12
C VAL A 92 -13.71 2.56 -3.65
N GLY A 93 -14.88 2.48 -3.01
CA GLY A 93 -15.94 1.53 -3.32
C GLY A 93 -15.93 0.26 -2.45
N LYS A 94 -14.92 0.04 -1.63
CA LYS A 94 -14.85 -1.17 -0.78
C LYS A 94 -15.99 -1.24 0.25
N PRO A 95 -16.41 -2.45 0.68
CA PRO A 95 -17.40 -2.61 1.75
C PRO A 95 -16.99 -1.88 3.04
N LEU A 96 -17.97 -1.35 3.77
CA LEU A 96 -17.73 -0.60 5.02
C LEU A 96 -16.94 -1.43 6.04
N THR A 97 -17.19 -2.73 6.12
CA THR A 97 -16.47 -3.66 6.98
C THR A 97 -14.98 -3.74 6.65
N GLU A 98 -14.62 -3.71 5.36
CA GLU A 98 -13.23 -3.64 4.91
C GLU A 98 -12.59 -2.29 5.23
N GLY A 99 -13.37 -1.20 5.08
CA GLY A 99 -12.95 0.15 5.49
C GLY A 99 -12.61 0.23 6.97
N VAL A 100 -13.45 -0.35 7.84
CA VAL A 100 -13.19 -0.45 9.29
C VAL A 100 -11.90 -1.23 9.56
N GLY A 101 -11.70 -2.35 8.86
CA GLY A 101 -10.47 -3.15 8.98
C GLY A 101 -9.23 -2.39 8.55
N GLU A 102 -9.30 -1.60 7.46
CA GLU A 102 -8.19 -0.76 7.00
C GLU A 102 -7.80 0.31 8.03
N VAL A 103 -8.78 0.96 8.63
CA VAL A 103 -8.53 1.96 9.69
C VAL A 103 -7.86 1.32 10.91
N GLY A 104 -8.32 0.13 11.31
CA GLY A 104 -7.70 -0.62 12.41
C GLY A 104 -6.22 -0.91 12.14
N GLY A 105 -5.91 -1.49 10.98
CA GLY A 105 -4.53 -1.77 10.59
C GLY A 105 -3.67 -0.51 10.47
N ALA A 106 -4.23 0.61 10.03
CA ALA A 106 -3.52 1.88 9.97
C ALA A 106 -3.21 2.45 11.37
N ALA A 107 -4.13 2.31 12.31
CA ALA A 107 -3.90 2.69 13.71
C ALA A 107 -2.80 1.82 14.35
N ASP A 108 -2.80 0.52 14.09
CA ASP A 108 -1.76 -0.41 14.57
C ASP A 108 -0.38 -0.05 14.03
N ILE A 109 -0.28 0.43 12.78
CA ILE A 109 0.99 0.92 12.19
C ILE A 109 1.49 2.18 12.93
N PHE A 110 0.62 3.13 13.27
CA PHE A 110 1.00 4.29 14.07
C PHE A 110 1.47 3.88 15.47
N GLU A 111 0.79 2.94 16.12
CA GLU A 111 1.16 2.42 17.42
C GLU A 111 2.50 1.67 17.37
N TRP A 112 2.72 0.81 16.36
CA TRP A 112 4.00 0.17 16.13
C TRP A 112 5.15 1.18 16.02
N ASN A 113 4.98 2.21 15.19
CA ASN A 113 6.00 3.24 15.01
C ASN A 113 6.19 4.13 16.25
N ALA A 114 5.18 4.27 17.12
CA ALA A 114 5.32 4.90 18.42
C ALA A 114 6.28 4.12 19.34
N GLU A 115 6.32 2.80 19.22
CA GLU A 115 7.27 1.97 19.95
C GLU A 115 8.66 1.98 19.29
N GLU A 116 8.72 1.89 17.97
CA GLU A 116 9.98 1.85 17.23
C GLU A 116 10.79 3.15 17.36
N THR A 117 10.14 4.32 17.45
CA THR A 117 10.87 5.58 17.63
C THR A 117 11.79 5.57 18.87
N LYS A 118 11.41 4.84 19.92
CA LYS A 118 12.22 4.70 21.15
C LYS A 118 13.39 3.73 21.02
N ARG A 119 13.44 2.94 19.92
CA ARG A 119 14.46 1.93 19.65
C ARG A 119 15.50 2.35 18.61
N ILE A 120 15.57 3.63 18.28
CA ILE A 120 16.62 4.20 17.41
C ILE A 120 17.92 4.30 18.24
N TYR A 121 18.56 3.16 18.47
CA TYR A 121 19.77 3.07 19.27
C TYR A 121 21.01 3.31 18.43
N GLY A 122 21.92 4.16 18.94
CA GLY A 122 23.28 4.26 18.46
C GLY A 122 24.16 3.13 18.96
N GLN A 123 25.45 3.18 18.57
CA GLN A 123 26.46 2.22 18.99
C GLN A 123 27.72 2.94 19.47
N THR A 124 28.37 2.39 20.49
CA THR A 124 29.75 2.74 20.84
C THR A 124 30.65 1.61 20.38
N VAL A 125 31.54 1.90 19.42
CA VAL A 125 32.44 0.93 18.83
C VAL A 125 33.84 1.15 19.40
N GLN A 126 34.51 0.06 19.79
CA GLN A 126 35.91 0.15 20.22
C GLN A 126 36.80 0.54 19.05
N SER A 127 37.64 1.55 19.27
CA SER A 127 38.62 1.97 18.30
C SER A 127 39.89 1.11 18.36
N ARG A 128 40.58 0.98 17.23
CA ARG A 128 41.93 0.41 17.18
C ARG A 128 42.97 1.27 17.91
N PHE A 129 42.65 2.55 18.15
CA PHE A 129 43.49 3.48 18.83
C PHE A 129 43.05 3.62 20.30
N PRO A 130 43.89 3.28 21.28
CA PRO A 130 43.48 3.19 22.72
C PRO A 130 42.86 4.48 23.27
N GLU A 131 43.38 5.64 22.83
CA GLU A 131 42.95 6.95 23.34
C GLU A 131 41.82 7.59 22.53
N THR A 132 41.08 6.78 21.77
CA THR A 132 39.96 7.26 20.98
C THR A 132 38.70 6.50 21.25
N ARG A 133 37.56 7.10 20.88
CA ARG A 133 36.21 6.49 20.93
C ARG A 133 35.47 6.74 19.63
N VAL A 134 34.69 5.75 19.19
CA VAL A 134 33.81 5.87 18.04
C VAL A 134 32.37 5.74 18.50
N HIS A 135 31.58 6.76 18.22
CA HIS A 135 30.14 6.73 18.45
C HIS A 135 29.40 6.77 17.12
N VAL A 136 28.46 5.85 16.93
CA VAL A 136 27.54 5.81 15.79
C VAL A 136 26.16 6.24 16.25
N TYR A 137 25.53 7.15 15.55
CA TYR A 137 24.19 7.62 15.85
C TYR A 137 23.40 7.90 14.59
N TYR A 138 22.08 8.01 14.75
CA TYR A 138 21.15 8.21 13.65
C TYR A 138 20.51 9.58 13.70
N GLN A 139 20.34 10.19 12.54
CA GLN A 139 19.69 11.50 12.39
C GLN A 139 18.58 11.40 11.33
N PRO A 140 17.46 12.16 11.45
CA PRO A 140 16.44 12.21 10.40
C PRO A 140 17.03 12.52 9.03
N VAL A 141 16.55 11.86 7.99
CA VAL A 141 17.01 12.13 6.61
C VAL A 141 16.64 13.53 6.16
N GLY A 142 15.54 14.11 6.66
CA GLY A 142 15.08 15.44 6.30
C GLY A 142 13.59 15.49 5.97
N VAL A 143 13.22 16.31 4.99
CA VAL A 143 11.84 16.40 4.47
C VAL A 143 11.55 15.20 3.56
N VAL A 144 10.39 14.57 3.77
CA VAL A 144 9.92 13.38 3.03
C VAL A 144 8.73 13.75 2.14
N ALA A 145 8.78 13.38 0.88
CA ALA A 145 7.60 13.36 0.00
C ALA A 145 6.95 11.98 0.08
N ALA A 146 5.69 11.90 0.52
CA ALA A 146 4.91 10.68 0.64
C ALA A 146 3.84 10.66 -0.47
N LEU A 147 4.02 9.80 -1.49
CA LEU A 147 3.13 9.65 -2.63
C LEU A 147 2.22 8.42 -2.40
N ILE A 148 0.93 8.67 -2.23
CA ILE A 148 -0.05 7.71 -1.71
C ILE A 148 -1.05 7.35 -2.80
N PRO A 149 -1.25 6.06 -3.14
CA PRO A 149 -2.22 5.62 -4.13
C PRO A 149 -3.63 5.53 -3.56
N TRP A 150 -4.58 5.24 -4.45
CA TRP A 150 -6.02 5.27 -4.17
C TRP A 150 -6.60 4.01 -3.51
N ASN A 151 -5.96 2.84 -3.62
CA ASN A 151 -6.59 1.56 -3.27
C ASN A 151 -6.69 1.25 -1.76
N PHE A 152 -5.71 1.68 -0.97
CA PHE A 152 -5.69 1.60 0.50
C PHE A 152 -5.15 2.92 1.09
N PRO A 153 -5.86 4.04 0.89
CA PRO A 153 -5.30 5.37 1.13
C PRO A 153 -4.88 5.61 2.58
N ILE A 154 -5.61 5.09 3.57
CA ILE A 154 -5.27 5.31 4.99
C ILE A 154 -4.11 4.42 5.43
N VAL A 155 -4.12 3.14 5.13
CA VAL A 155 -3.03 2.23 5.51
C VAL A 155 -1.71 2.65 4.87
N LEU A 156 -1.73 3.00 3.57
CA LEU A 156 -0.52 3.40 2.85
C LEU A 156 -0.03 4.79 3.27
N ALA A 157 -0.94 5.70 3.63
CA ALA A 157 -0.56 6.95 4.28
C ALA A 157 0.05 6.72 5.66
N ALA A 158 -0.55 5.85 6.48
CA ALA A 158 -0.06 5.53 7.81
C ALA A 158 1.37 4.97 7.78
N ARG A 159 1.68 4.04 6.85
CA ARG A 159 3.04 3.50 6.68
C ARG A 159 4.08 4.58 6.42
N LYS A 160 3.76 5.57 5.59
CA LYS A 160 4.70 6.64 5.21
C LYS A 160 4.78 7.74 6.26
N ILE A 161 3.63 8.23 6.72
CA ILE A 161 3.56 9.35 7.68
C ILE A 161 4.11 8.94 9.03
N SER A 162 3.66 7.80 9.60
CA SER A 162 4.07 7.40 10.95
C SER A 162 5.56 7.09 11.02
N THR A 163 6.12 6.43 9.99
CA THR A 163 7.56 6.13 9.94
C THR A 163 8.40 7.40 9.80
N ALA A 164 7.97 8.36 8.96
CA ALA A 164 8.64 9.65 8.85
C ALA A 164 8.64 10.40 10.19
N LEU A 165 7.48 10.47 10.85
CA LEU A 165 7.35 11.12 12.16
C LEU A 165 8.16 10.41 13.25
N ALA A 166 8.15 9.08 13.28
CA ALA A 166 8.94 8.29 14.23
C ALA A 166 10.44 8.56 14.08
N ALA A 167 10.93 8.69 12.85
CA ALA A 167 12.33 9.03 12.57
C ALA A 167 12.70 10.48 12.91
N GLY A 168 11.71 11.36 13.15
CA GLY A 168 11.94 12.80 13.37
C GLY A 168 11.97 13.64 12.09
N CYS A 169 11.49 13.11 10.96
CA CYS A 169 11.34 13.80 9.69
C CYS A 169 10.05 14.63 9.66
N SER A 170 10.01 15.66 8.81
CA SER A 170 8.76 16.25 8.35
C SER A 170 8.29 15.60 7.05
N VAL A 171 7.00 15.70 6.72
CA VAL A 171 6.42 15.02 5.58
C VAL A 171 5.47 15.91 4.80
N ILE A 172 5.53 15.83 3.48
CA ILE A 172 4.54 16.38 2.55
C ILE A 172 3.82 15.20 1.91
N CYS A 173 2.54 15.03 2.25
CA CYS A 173 1.69 13.97 1.75
C CYS A 173 1.01 14.40 0.46
N LYS A 174 1.02 13.54 -0.54
CA LYS A 174 0.25 13.70 -1.77
C LYS A 174 -0.67 12.48 -1.93
N PRO A 175 -1.95 12.57 -1.52
CA PRO A 175 -2.94 11.53 -1.78
C PRO A 175 -3.28 11.46 -3.27
N ASP A 176 -3.80 10.32 -3.71
CA ASP A 176 -4.38 10.22 -5.04
C ASP A 176 -5.60 11.15 -5.17
N VAL A 177 -5.81 11.69 -6.37
CA VAL A 177 -6.97 12.57 -6.67
C VAL A 177 -8.30 11.82 -6.61
N ILE A 178 -8.27 10.49 -6.73
CA ILE A 178 -9.46 9.63 -6.69
C ILE A 178 -9.96 9.47 -5.25
N THR A 179 -9.05 9.41 -4.26
CA THR A 179 -9.39 9.09 -2.86
C THR A 179 -8.68 10.00 -1.85
N PRO A 180 -8.87 11.33 -1.94
CA PRO A 180 -8.14 12.27 -1.09
C PRO A 180 -8.72 12.41 0.32
N GLY A 181 -10.04 12.21 0.51
CA GLY A 181 -10.76 12.58 1.73
C GLY A 181 -10.33 11.79 2.95
N ALA A 182 -10.11 10.49 2.79
CA ALA A 182 -9.62 9.63 3.88
C ALA A 182 -8.25 10.10 4.40
N VAL A 183 -7.33 10.48 3.51
CA VAL A 183 -5.99 10.98 3.89
C VAL A 183 -6.07 12.40 4.46
N MET A 184 -6.97 13.24 3.95
CA MET A 184 -7.23 14.56 4.51
C MET A 184 -7.72 14.48 5.96
N GLU A 185 -8.64 13.56 6.27
CA GLU A 185 -9.11 13.32 7.63
C GLU A 185 -7.99 12.81 8.54
N LEU A 186 -7.11 11.93 8.05
CA LEU A 186 -5.92 11.46 8.78
C LEU A 186 -4.97 12.62 9.11
N VAL A 187 -4.74 13.54 8.19
CA VAL A 187 -3.88 14.71 8.43
C VAL A 187 -4.51 15.65 9.47
N ASP A 188 -5.85 15.80 9.45
CA ASP A 188 -6.56 16.53 10.48
C ASP A 188 -6.43 15.87 11.87
N ILE A 189 -6.46 14.53 11.92
CA ILE A 189 -6.17 13.75 13.14
C ILE A 189 -4.74 14.01 13.63
N CYS A 190 -3.74 14.06 12.73
CA CYS A 190 -2.36 14.38 13.12
C CYS A 190 -2.28 15.76 13.85
N LYS A 191 -2.98 16.76 13.33
CA LYS A 191 -3.09 18.08 13.98
C LYS A 191 -3.74 17.97 15.36
N GLN A 192 -4.87 17.29 15.48
CA GLN A 192 -5.60 17.09 16.74
C GLN A 192 -4.75 16.33 17.79
N ALA A 193 -3.88 15.43 17.35
CA ALA A 193 -2.95 14.72 18.22
C ALA A 193 -1.81 15.60 18.75
N GLY A 194 -1.59 16.78 18.17
CA GLY A 194 -0.59 17.74 18.58
C GLY A 194 0.71 17.68 17.77
N VAL A 195 0.66 17.17 16.54
CA VAL A 195 1.77 17.32 15.59
C VAL A 195 1.99 18.82 15.33
N PRO A 196 3.21 19.36 15.53
CA PRO A 196 3.48 20.79 15.34
C PRO A 196 3.25 21.25 13.90
N ASP A 197 2.92 22.53 13.75
CA ASP A 197 2.72 23.16 12.44
C ASP A 197 3.93 22.97 11.54
N GLY A 198 3.68 22.65 10.27
CA GLY A 198 4.71 22.40 9.27
C GLY A 198 5.32 20.99 9.26
N VAL A 199 5.14 20.20 10.32
CA VAL A 199 5.68 18.82 10.36
C VAL A 199 4.97 17.87 9.40
N VAL A 200 3.65 17.98 9.31
CA VAL A 200 2.83 17.31 8.30
C VAL A 200 2.20 18.36 7.41
N ASN A 201 2.35 18.20 6.11
CA ASN A 201 1.68 19.00 5.09
C ASN A 201 0.96 18.05 4.12
N LEU A 202 -0.10 18.52 3.45
CA LEU A 202 -0.81 17.76 2.43
C LEU A 202 -1.08 18.65 1.21
N LEU A 203 -0.74 18.11 0.04
CA LEU A 203 -1.02 18.71 -1.25
C LEU A 203 -1.90 17.79 -2.08
N SER A 204 -3.06 18.31 -2.50
CA SER A 204 -4.02 17.60 -3.34
C SER A 204 -4.11 18.28 -4.70
N GLY A 205 -4.09 17.50 -5.79
CA GLY A 205 -4.10 18.03 -7.16
C GLY A 205 -3.37 17.12 -8.13
N ASP A 206 -2.94 17.69 -9.27
CA ASP A 206 -2.31 16.92 -10.33
C ASP A 206 -1.08 16.15 -9.84
N PRO A 207 -1.07 14.81 -10.02
CA PRO A 207 0.01 13.99 -9.48
C PRO A 207 1.37 14.25 -10.14
N ALA A 208 1.41 14.58 -11.43
CA ALA A 208 2.65 14.82 -12.14
C ALA A 208 3.21 16.21 -11.79
N GLU A 209 2.39 17.25 -11.77
CA GLU A 209 2.79 18.61 -11.42
C GLU A 209 3.37 18.66 -10.00
N ILE A 210 2.63 18.16 -9.02
CA ILE A 210 3.08 18.18 -7.61
C ILE A 210 4.33 17.33 -7.39
N SER A 211 4.34 16.08 -7.90
CA SER A 211 5.49 15.20 -7.67
C SER A 211 6.75 15.69 -8.36
N ASN A 212 6.65 16.31 -9.54
CA ASN A 212 7.77 16.88 -10.24
C ASN A 212 8.42 18.00 -9.42
N GLU A 213 7.62 18.97 -8.95
CA GLU A 213 8.16 20.08 -8.15
C GLU A 213 8.75 19.62 -6.81
N LEU A 214 8.14 18.62 -6.15
CA LEU A 214 8.71 18.06 -4.93
C LEU A 214 10.06 17.39 -5.18
N LEU A 215 10.20 16.66 -6.29
CA LEU A 215 11.44 15.96 -6.64
C LEU A 215 12.55 16.90 -7.13
N GLU A 216 12.20 17.99 -7.79
CA GLU A 216 13.14 19.02 -8.24
C GLU A 216 13.66 19.90 -7.09
N SER A 217 13.00 19.87 -5.94
CA SER A 217 13.34 20.67 -4.78
C SER A 217 14.56 20.14 -4.02
N ASP A 218 15.49 21.03 -3.64
CA ASP A 218 16.61 20.71 -2.75
C ASP A 218 16.16 20.45 -1.29
N ILE A 219 14.93 20.79 -0.93
CA ILE A 219 14.38 20.60 0.42
C ILE A 219 14.02 19.14 0.65
N VAL A 220 13.44 18.46 -0.33
CA VAL A 220 13.04 17.05 -0.23
C VAL A 220 14.28 16.15 -0.28
N LYS A 221 14.47 15.34 0.74
CA LYS A 221 15.62 14.42 0.85
C LYS A 221 15.24 12.96 0.64
N LYS A 222 13.98 12.63 0.79
CA LYS A 222 13.47 11.27 0.60
C LYS A 222 12.10 11.29 -0.08
N VAL A 223 11.90 10.29 -0.94
CA VAL A 223 10.60 9.97 -1.53
C VAL A 223 10.17 8.58 -1.07
N SER A 224 8.96 8.46 -0.57
CA SER A 224 8.29 7.18 -0.32
C SER A 224 7.08 7.09 -1.23
N ILE A 225 7.07 6.12 -2.13
CA ILE A 225 6.02 5.96 -3.12
C ILE A 225 5.42 4.55 -3.07
N THR A 226 4.10 4.48 -3.17
CA THR A 226 3.35 3.27 -3.55
C THR A 226 2.59 3.57 -4.83
N GLY A 227 2.69 2.68 -5.83
CA GLY A 227 2.03 2.88 -7.12
C GLY A 227 2.40 1.82 -8.16
N SER A 228 2.12 2.08 -9.44
CA SER A 228 2.52 1.15 -10.51
C SER A 228 4.02 1.17 -10.77
N THR A 229 4.57 0.04 -11.22
CA THR A 229 6.00 -0.08 -11.61
C THR A 229 6.41 1.00 -12.62
N ARG A 230 5.53 1.33 -13.58
CA ARG A 230 5.78 2.40 -14.56
C ARG A 230 5.99 3.77 -13.90
N VAL A 231 5.13 4.12 -12.94
CA VAL A 231 5.24 5.39 -12.21
C VAL A 231 6.47 5.39 -11.30
N GLY A 232 6.73 4.27 -10.61
CA GLY A 232 7.93 4.12 -9.78
C GLY A 232 9.22 4.37 -10.55
N LYS A 233 9.34 3.81 -11.77
CA LYS A 233 10.50 4.05 -12.65
C LYS A 233 10.66 5.52 -13.04
N LEU A 234 9.56 6.27 -13.25
CA LEU A 234 9.62 7.71 -13.55
C LEU A 234 10.08 8.51 -12.33
N ILE A 235 9.56 8.20 -11.17
CA ILE A 235 9.96 8.85 -9.89
C ILE A 235 11.43 8.57 -9.60
N LEU A 236 11.91 7.33 -9.79
CA LEU A 236 13.30 6.96 -9.56
C LEU A 236 14.26 7.73 -10.46
N LYS A 237 13.92 7.86 -11.76
CA LYS A 237 14.72 8.65 -12.70
C LYS A 237 14.88 10.10 -12.25
N LYS A 238 13.79 10.73 -11.78
CA LYS A 238 13.82 12.12 -11.30
C LYS A 238 14.55 12.26 -9.97
N ALA A 239 14.33 11.35 -9.03
CA ALA A 239 14.99 11.35 -7.73
C ALA A 239 16.53 11.23 -7.85
N ALA A 240 17.03 10.59 -8.93
CA ALA A 240 18.43 10.43 -9.20
C ALA A 240 19.14 11.78 -9.41
N ASP A 241 18.50 12.78 -10.01
CA ASP A 241 19.08 14.11 -10.29
C ASP A 241 19.49 14.85 -9.00
N LYS A 242 18.83 14.57 -7.88
CA LYS A 242 19.09 15.13 -6.55
C LYS A 242 19.68 14.12 -5.57
N VAL A 243 19.97 12.89 -6.02
CA VAL A 243 20.46 11.79 -5.18
C VAL A 243 19.54 11.57 -3.96
N GLN A 244 18.22 11.75 -4.16
CA GLN A 244 17.24 11.59 -3.11
C GLN A 244 17.11 10.11 -2.72
N ARG A 245 16.94 9.83 -1.43
CA ARG A 245 16.66 8.48 -0.98
C ARG A 245 15.22 8.09 -1.39
N VAL A 246 15.03 6.88 -1.89
CA VAL A 246 13.73 6.40 -2.35
C VAL A 246 13.38 5.09 -1.65
N THR A 247 12.10 4.94 -1.24
CA THR A 247 11.47 3.67 -0.87
C THR A 247 10.30 3.47 -1.83
N MET A 248 10.23 2.29 -2.44
CA MET A 248 9.26 1.97 -3.49
C MET A 248 8.49 0.71 -3.19
N GLU A 249 7.16 0.84 -3.17
CA GLU A 249 6.20 -0.25 -3.12
C GLU A 249 5.39 -0.21 -4.41
N LEU A 250 5.71 -1.10 -5.36
CA LEU A 250 5.16 -1.08 -6.70
C LEU A 250 4.23 -2.26 -6.98
N SER A 251 3.94 -2.54 -8.25
CA SER A 251 3.06 -3.63 -8.66
C SER A 251 3.49 -4.98 -8.12
N GLY A 252 2.52 -5.85 -7.81
CA GLY A 252 2.72 -7.23 -7.45
C GLY A 252 1.91 -8.18 -8.33
N HIS A 253 2.34 -9.45 -8.45
CA HIS A 253 1.63 -10.48 -9.20
C HIS A 253 1.74 -11.83 -8.48
N SER A 254 1.16 -11.87 -7.29
CA SER A 254 1.38 -12.90 -6.29
C SER A 254 0.95 -14.30 -6.74
N PRO A 255 1.83 -15.31 -6.68
CA PRO A 255 1.44 -16.70 -6.83
C PRO A 255 0.70 -17.18 -5.55
N PHE A 256 -0.32 -18.03 -5.75
CA PHE A 256 -1.07 -18.71 -4.72
C PHE A 256 -0.95 -20.21 -4.97
N ILE A 257 -0.13 -20.88 -4.17
CA ILE A 257 0.27 -22.28 -4.37
C ILE A 257 -0.47 -23.17 -3.38
N VAL A 258 -1.22 -24.16 -3.89
CA VAL A 258 -1.99 -25.13 -3.10
C VAL A 258 -1.45 -26.53 -3.33
N CYS A 259 -0.81 -27.11 -2.31
CA CYS A 259 -0.39 -28.51 -2.33
C CYS A 259 -1.55 -29.45 -2.00
N ASP A 260 -1.41 -30.73 -2.30
CA ASP A 260 -2.44 -31.77 -2.11
C ASP A 260 -2.59 -32.26 -0.65
N ASP A 261 -1.72 -31.82 0.23
CA ASP A 261 -1.65 -32.25 1.63
C ASP A 261 -2.43 -31.32 2.59
N VAL A 262 -3.27 -30.40 2.06
CA VAL A 262 -4.02 -29.43 2.86
C VAL A 262 -5.53 -29.70 2.88
N ASN A 263 -6.24 -29.06 3.81
CA ASN A 263 -7.70 -29.03 3.77
C ASN A 263 -8.16 -28.00 2.71
N ILE A 264 -8.69 -28.49 1.60
CA ILE A 264 -9.09 -27.68 0.44
C ILE A 264 -10.15 -26.65 0.80
N ASP A 265 -11.14 -27.00 1.62
CA ASP A 265 -12.19 -26.08 2.05
C ASP A 265 -11.63 -24.88 2.81
N ASN A 266 -10.74 -25.11 3.77
CA ASN A 266 -10.11 -24.04 4.54
C ASN A 266 -9.27 -23.12 3.64
N VAL A 267 -8.50 -23.71 2.71
CA VAL A 267 -7.67 -22.92 1.78
C VAL A 267 -8.54 -22.11 0.82
N ALA A 268 -9.66 -22.67 0.37
CA ALA A 268 -10.62 -21.94 -0.48
C ALA A 268 -11.25 -20.74 0.26
N ASP A 269 -11.57 -20.87 1.57
CA ASP A 269 -12.06 -19.73 2.37
C ASP A 269 -11.02 -18.61 2.47
N ILE A 270 -9.76 -18.95 2.73
CA ILE A 270 -8.66 -17.98 2.77
C ILE A 270 -8.44 -17.35 1.39
N ALA A 271 -8.50 -18.14 0.32
CA ALA A 271 -8.33 -17.67 -1.05
C ALA A 271 -9.40 -16.64 -1.45
N ILE A 272 -10.67 -16.88 -1.11
CA ILE A 272 -11.78 -15.94 -1.33
C ILE A 272 -11.53 -14.61 -0.59
N ALA A 273 -11.20 -14.68 0.69
CA ALA A 273 -10.96 -13.50 1.50
C ALA A 273 -9.74 -12.70 1.01
N ALA A 274 -8.66 -13.36 0.61
CA ALA A 274 -7.45 -12.71 0.10
C ALA A 274 -7.67 -12.11 -1.31
N LYS A 275 -8.36 -12.83 -2.20
CA LYS A 275 -8.55 -12.44 -3.60
C LYS A 275 -9.54 -11.30 -3.76
N PHE A 276 -10.67 -11.37 -3.08
CA PHE A 276 -11.76 -10.44 -3.34
C PHE A 276 -11.79 -9.22 -2.40
N ARG A 277 -10.85 -9.12 -1.45
CA ARG A 277 -10.65 -7.89 -0.70
C ARG A 277 -10.45 -6.71 -1.65
N ASN A 278 -11.18 -5.62 -1.42
CA ASN A 278 -11.19 -4.44 -2.29
C ASN A 278 -11.40 -4.79 -3.79
N ASN A 279 -12.22 -5.80 -4.07
CA ASN A 279 -12.49 -6.32 -5.42
C ASN A 279 -11.21 -6.72 -6.19
N GLY A 280 -10.22 -7.28 -5.49
CA GLY A 280 -8.93 -7.68 -6.06
C GLY A 280 -7.98 -6.53 -6.38
N GLN A 281 -8.32 -5.29 -6.04
CA GLN A 281 -7.50 -4.10 -6.27
C GLN A 281 -6.45 -3.92 -5.17
N VAL A 282 -5.62 -4.94 -4.97
CA VAL A 282 -4.62 -5.07 -3.92
C VAL A 282 -3.29 -5.51 -4.50
N CYS A 283 -2.21 -4.83 -4.18
CA CYS A 283 -0.86 -5.17 -4.67
C CYS A 283 -0.39 -6.58 -4.24
N ILE A 284 -0.92 -7.10 -3.13
CA ILE A 284 -0.68 -8.47 -2.65
C ILE A 284 -1.84 -9.42 -2.99
N SER A 285 -2.79 -9.04 -3.85
CA SER A 285 -3.85 -9.97 -4.27
C SER A 285 -3.27 -11.22 -4.90
N PRO A 286 -3.71 -12.42 -4.52
CA PRO A 286 -3.34 -13.64 -5.27
C PRO A 286 -3.90 -13.53 -6.69
N ASN A 287 -3.00 -13.58 -7.67
CA ASN A 287 -3.33 -13.38 -9.08
C ASN A 287 -2.97 -14.57 -9.97
N ARG A 288 -2.07 -15.45 -9.54
CA ARG A 288 -1.64 -16.64 -10.27
C ARG A 288 -1.85 -17.86 -9.38
N PHE A 289 -2.94 -18.58 -9.60
CA PHE A 289 -3.31 -19.73 -8.77
C PHE A 289 -2.71 -21.03 -9.35
N TYR A 290 -1.79 -21.62 -8.62
CA TYR A 290 -1.17 -22.90 -8.93
C TYR A 290 -1.69 -23.94 -7.94
N ILE A 291 -2.40 -24.95 -8.44
CA ILE A 291 -3.02 -26.00 -7.63
C ILE A 291 -2.43 -27.34 -8.05
N GLN A 292 -2.02 -28.17 -7.08
CA GLN A 292 -1.51 -29.49 -7.37
C GLN A 292 -2.56 -30.32 -8.13
N GLU A 293 -2.15 -31.01 -9.21
CA GLU A 293 -3.07 -31.54 -10.24
C GLU A 293 -4.18 -32.44 -9.69
N ASN A 294 -3.86 -33.28 -8.70
CA ASN A 294 -4.81 -34.22 -8.11
C ASN A 294 -5.92 -33.61 -7.23
N VAL A 295 -5.79 -32.34 -6.84
CA VAL A 295 -6.79 -31.60 -6.05
C VAL A 295 -7.33 -30.38 -6.78
N LYS A 296 -6.94 -30.14 -8.04
CA LYS A 296 -7.31 -28.93 -8.79
C LYS A 296 -8.82 -28.79 -8.96
N ASP A 297 -9.49 -29.83 -9.41
CA ASP A 297 -10.94 -29.80 -9.65
C ASP A 297 -11.74 -29.60 -8.36
N GLU A 298 -11.29 -30.24 -7.27
CA GLU A 298 -11.88 -30.06 -5.95
C GLU A 298 -11.74 -28.61 -5.47
N PHE A 299 -10.54 -28.02 -5.61
CA PHE A 299 -10.28 -26.64 -5.25
C PHE A 299 -11.11 -25.65 -6.10
N ILE A 300 -11.17 -25.84 -7.43
CA ILE A 300 -11.99 -25.01 -8.34
C ILE A 300 -13.45 -25.02 -7.89
N ASN A 301 -14.01 -26.21 -7.63
CA ASN A 301 -15.40 -26.35 -7.19
C ASN A 301 -15.63 -25.68 -5.83
N ALA A 302 -14.75 -25.89 -4.86
CA ALA A 302 -14.81 -25.27 -3.54
C ALA A 302 -14.73 -23.75 -3.62
N PHE A 303 -13.84 -23.22 -4.46
CA PHE A 303 -13.67 -21.79 -4.69
C PHE A 303 -14.91 -21.15 -5.35
N ILE A 304 -15.41 -21.73 -6.45
CA ILE A 304 -16.57 -21.23 -7.18
C ILE A 304 -17.83 -21.22 -6.28
N ASN A 305 -18.05 -22.28 -5.49
CA ASN A 305 -19.18 -22.36 -4.57
C ASN A 305 -19.17 -21.26 -3.52
N ARG A 306 -18.00 -20.79 -3.11
CA ARG A 306 -17.83 -19.66 -2.19
C ARG A 306 -17.96 -18.32 -2.91
N ALA A 307 -17.35 -18.16 -4.06
CA ALA A 307 -17.41 -16.96 -4.87
C ALA A 307 -18.85 -16.59 -5.27
N LYS A 308 -19.69 -17.58 -5.56
CA LYS A 308 -21.13 -17.40 -5.85
C LYS A 308 -21.94 -16.81 -4.67
N LYS A 309 -21.45 -16.91 -3.44
CA LYS A 309 -22.11 -16.36 -2.25
C LYS A 309 -21.74 -14.89 -2.00
N LEU A 310 -20.80 -14.33 -2.75
CA LEU A 310 -20.41 -12.94 -2.62
C LEU A 310 -21.57 -12.04 -3.10
N LYS A 311 -22.02 -11.16 -2.20
CA LYS A 311 -23.05 -10.16 -2.51
C LYS A 311 -22.38 -8.91 -3.07
N ILE A 312 -22.56 -8.70 -4.38
CA ILE A 312 -22.08 -7.51 -5.08
C ILE A 312 -23.04 -6.34 -4.80
N GLY A 313 -22.52 -5.15 -4.53
CA GLY A 313 -23.35 -3.97 -4.31
C GLY A 313 -22.58 -2.75 -3.84
N ASN A 314 -23.35 -1.71 -3.48
CA ASN A 314 -22.76 -0.53 -2.85
C ASN A 314 -22.20 -0.91 -1.47
N GLY A 315 -20.92 -0.61 -1.23
CA GLY A 315 -20.25 -0.96 0.02
C GLY A 315 -20.86 -0.37 1.30
N MET A 316 -21.74 0.61 1.16
CA MET A 316 -22.53 1.17 2.27
C MET A 316 -23.75 0.33 2.66
N ASP A 317 -24.17 -0.61 1.80
CA ASP A 317 -25.35 -1.44 2.05
C ASP A 317 -25.01 -2.64 2.93
N GLU A 318 -25.96 -3.04 3.77
CA GLU A 318 -25.78 -4.16 4.69
C GLU A 318 -25.61 -5.50 3.95
N GLY A 319 -24.62 -6.28 4.39
CA GLY A 319 -24.32 -7.60 3.87
C GLY A 319 -23.60 -7.60 2.53
N VAL A 320 -23.28 -6.45 1.93
CA VAL A 320 -22.42 -6.36 0.75
C VAL A 320 -20.98 -6.70 1.18
N ASN A 321 -20.35 -7.60 0.43
CA ASN A 321 -18.98 -8.03 0.65
C ASN A 321 -18.11 -7.96 -0.61
N LEU A 322 -18.65 -7.45 -1.71
CA LEU A 322 -17.90 -7.13 -2.92
C LEU A 322 -18.39 -5.80 -3.51
N GLY A 323 -17.57 -4.76 -3.42
CA GLY A 323 -17.85 -3.45 -3.97
C GLY A 323 -17.51 -3.33 -5.47
N PRO A 324 -17.65 -2.13 -6.07
CA PRO A 324 -17.24 -1.85 -7.45
C PRO A 324 -15.71 -1.81 -7.59
N LEU A 325 -15.25 -1.80 -8.82
CA LEU A 325 -13.93 -1.28 -9.17
C LEU A 325 -13.92 0.24 -8.95
N THR A 326 -12.77 0.83 -8.64
CA THR A 326 -12.72 2.24 -8.20
C THR A 326 -12.89 3.24 -9.35
N THR A 327 -12.59 2.86 -10.59
CA THR A 327 -12.69 3.77 -11.75
C THR A 327 -13.25 3.09 -12.98
N ALA A 328 -13.91 3.87 -13.87
CA ALA A 328 -14.32 3.42 -15.19
C ALA A 328 -13.15 2.86 -16.00
N LYS A 329 -11.99 3.54 -15.94
CA LYS A 329 -10.78 3.08 -16.63
C LYS A 329 -10.36 1.67 -16.17
N ARG A 330 -10.44 1.38 -14.85
CA ARG A 330 -10.13 0.04 -14.35
C ARG A 330 -11.12 -1.00 -14.83
N LEU A 331 -12.40 -0.66 -14.91
CA LEU A 331 -13.43 -1.54 -15.46
C LEU A 331 -13.13 -1.90 -16.93
N ASP A 332 -12.80 -0.90 -17.77
CA ASP A 332 -12.44 -1.12 -19.18
C ASP A 332 -11.19 -2.00 -19.33
N GLU A 333 -10.18 -1.79 -18.47
CA GLU A 333 -8.95 -2.60 -18.46
C GLU A 333 -9.23 -4.06 -18.07
N ILE A 334 -10.11 -4.30 -17.10
CA ILE A 334 -10.55 -5.65 -16.71
C ILE A 334 -11.31 -6.33 -17.82
N GLU A 335 -12.28 -5.66 -18.46
CA GLU A 335 -13.03 -6.21 -19.60
C GLU A 335 -12.09 -6.61 -20.74
N LYS A 336 -11.16 -5.73 -21.09
CA LYS A 336 -10.17 -5.99 -22.13
C LYS A 336 -9.28 -7.19 -21.78
N LEU A 337 -8.83 -7.31 -20.51
CA LEU A 337 -7.99 -8.44 -20.10
C LEU A 337 -8.76 -9.76 -20.14
N VAL A 338 -10.04 -9.76 -19.73
CA VAL A 338 -10.93 -10.93 -19.84
C VAL A 338 -11.08 -11.37 -21.29
N ASP A 339 -11.34 -10.43 -22.21
CA ASP A 339 -11.49 -10.74 -23.64
C ASP A 339 -10.18 -11.24 -24.26
N THR A 340 -9.03 -10.70 -23.85
CA THR A 340 -7.72 -11.16 -24.29
C THR A 340 -7.48 -12.59 -23.82
N THR A 341 -7.71 -12.87 -22.54
CA THR A 341 -7.52 -14.19 -21.94
C THR A 341 -8.39 -15.27 -22.60
N LYS A 342 -9.65 -14.92 -22.94
CA LYS A 342 -10.53 -15.81 -23.73
C LYS A 342 -9.97 -16.11 -25.14
N LYS A 343 -9.46 -15.08 -25.83
CA LYS A 343 -8.87 -15.22 -27.17
C LYS A 343 -7.59 -16.06 -27.16
N GLU A 344 -6.85 -16.02 -26.07
CA GLU A 344 -5.66 -16.85 -25.83
C GLU A 344 -6.00 -18.32 -25.59
N GLY A 345 -7.27 -18.67 -25.33
CA GLY A 345 -7.75 -20.05 -25.21
C GLY A 345 -8.27 -20.44 -23.82
N ALA A 346 -8.30 -19.53 -22.86
CA ALA A 346 -8.83 -19.81 -21.54
C ALA A 346 -10.35 -20.06 -21.55
N GLU A 347 -10.79 -20.96 -20.69
CA GLU A 347 -12.21 -21.23 -20.42
C GLU A 347 -12.69 -20.43 -19.21
N VAL A 348 -13.81 -19.70 -19.37
CA VAL A 348 -14.44 -18.99 -18.24
C VAL A 348 -15.40 -19.92 -17.53
N LEU A 349 -15.08 -20.30 -16.31
CA LEU A 349 -15.92 -21.16 -15.47
C LEU A 349 -16.98 -20.39 -14.70
N MET A 350 -16.71 -19.09 -14.40
CA MET A 350 -17.61 -18.21 -13.67
C MET A 350 -17.34 -16.74 -14.02
N GLY A 351 -18.37 -15.90 -14.05
CA GLY A 351 -18.23 -14.45 -14.22
C GLY A 351 -17.91 -14.03 -15.65
N GLY A 352 -16.92 -13.17 -15.82
CA GLY A 352 -16.43 -12.67 -17.12
C GLY A 352 -17.31 -11.60 -17.74
N LYS A 353 -18.12 -10.88 -16.93
CA LYS A 353 -19.05 -9.84 -17.35
C LYS A 353 -19.41 -8.89 -16.22
N ARG A 354 -20.07 -7.80 -16.57
CA ARG A 354 -20.74 -6.94 -15.57
C ARG A 354 -21.97 -7.68 -14.98
N PRO A 355 -22.22 -7.55 -13.67
CA PRO A 355 -23.38 -8.19 -13.05
C PRO A 355 -24.69 -7.55 -13.55
N SER A 356 -25.74 -8.37 -13.70
CA SER A 356 -27.08 -7.89 -14.04
C SER A 356 -27.70 -7.12 -12.85
N GLY A 357 -28.59 -6.17 -13.17
CA GLY A 357 -29.34 -5.41 -12.14
C GLY A 357 -28.66 -4.11 -11.69
N PHE A 358 -27.49 -3.76 -12.22
CA PHE A 358 -26.83 -2.48 -11.96
C PHE A 358 -26.84 -1.61 -13.22
N ASN A 359 -27.55 -0.47 -13.16
CA ASN A 359 -27.59 0.52 -14.24
C ASN A 359 -26.43 1.54 -14.15
N LYS A 360 -25.78 1.61 -12.99
CA LYS A 360 -24.65 2.50 -12.68
C LYS A 360 -23.67 1.77 -11.78
N GLY A 361 -22.46 2.33 -11.65
CA GLY A 361 -21.37 1.80 -10.85
C GLY A 361 -20.44 0.88 -11.64
N PHE A 362 -19.18 0.86 -11.23
CA PHE A 362 -18.13 0.12 -11.95
C PHE A 362 -18.03 -1.33 -11.47
N TYR A 363 -19.17 -2.02 -11.42
CA TYR A 363 -19.26 -3.40 -10.92
C TYR A 363 -18.77 -4.41 -11.93
N TYR A 364 -18.07 -5.45 -11.46
CA TYR A 364 -17.63 -6.59 -12.26
C TYR A 364 -17.73 -7.88 -11.46
N GLU A 365 -18.13 -8.98 -12.09
CA GLU A 365 -18.31 -10.27 -11.43
C GLU A 365 -16.96 -10.92 -11.08
N PRO A 366 -16.85 -11.64 -9.93
CA PRO A 366 -15.77 -12.58 -9.70
C PRO A 366 -15.61 -13.51 -10.88
N THR A 367 -14.40 -13.57 -11.47
CA THR A 367 -14.17 -14.28 -12.73
C THR A 367 -13.12 -15.35 -12.56
N VAL A 368 -13.49 -16.60 -12.81
CA VAL A 368 -12.60 -17.76 -12.69
C VAL A 368 -12.32 -18.31 -14.07
N PHE A 369 -11.04 -18.51 -14.36
CA PHE A 369 -10.57 -19.11 -15.61
C PHE A 369 -9.91 -20.46 -15.36
N ASP A 370 -10.17 -21.40 -16.25
CA ASP A 370 -9.42 -22.64 -16.43
C ASP A 370 -8.75 -22.67 -17.80
N LYS A 371 -7.94 -23.70 -18.06
CA LYS A 371 -7.17 -23.88 -19.30
C LYS A 371 -6.27 -22.69 -19.62
N VAL A 372 -5.74 -22.05 -18.57
CA VAL A 372 -4.77 -20.97 -18.68
C VAL A 372 -3.37 -21.54 -18.74
N GLU A 373 -2.50 -20.94 -19.57
CA GLU A 373 -1.09 -21.26 -19.66
C GLU A 373 -0.23 -20.10 -19.12
N ASP A 374 1.00 -20.36 -18.65
CA ASP A 374 1.89 -19.34 -18.07
C ASP A 374 2.27 -18.23 -19.05
N ASN A 375 2.18 -18.48 -20.37
CA ASN A 375 2.45 -17.50 -21.42
C ASN A 375 1.29 -16.52 -21.68
N PHE A 376 0.09 -16.76 -21.13
CA PHE A 376 -1.08 -15.89 -21.33
C PHE A 376 -0.85 -14.51 -20.66
N THR A 377 -1.48 -13.48 -21.24
CA THR A 377 -1.36 -12.10 -20.77
C THR A 377 -1.73 -11.95 -19.30
N ILE A 378 -2.81 -12.63 -18.85
CA ILE A 378 -3.27 -12.59 -17.46
C ILE A 378 -2.25 -13.14 -16.44
N MET A 379 -1.29 -13.96 -16.89
CA MET A 379 -0.22 -14.51 -16.05
C MET A 379 1.02 -13.63 -16.00
N LYS A 380 1.13 -12.63 -16.88
CA LYS A 380 2.26 -11.70 -17.00
C LYS A 380 1.94 -10.31 -16.48
N GLU A 381 0.71 -9.84 -16.65
CA GLU A 381 0.25 -8.52 -16.24
C GLU A 381 -0.57 -8.61 -14.96
N GLU A 382 -0.32 -7.71 -14.01
CA GLU A 382 -1.11 -7.59 -12.79
C GLU A 382 -2.56 -7.20 -13.11
N PRO A 383 -3.57 -8.07 -12.86
CA PRO A 383 -4.95 -7.78 -13.21
C PRO A 383 -5.54 -6.61 -12.42
N PHE A 384 -5.16 -6.49 -11.15
CA PHE A 384 -5.67 -5.51 -10.19
C PHE A 384 -7.21 -5.44 -10.17
N GLY A 385 -7.82 -6.62 -10.08
CA GLY A 385 -9.27 -6.82 -10.15
C GLY A 385 -9.67 -8.27 -9.84
N PRO A 386 -10.97 -8.63 -10.00
CA PRO A 386 -11.53 -9.89 -9.50
C PRO A 386 -11.30 -11.08 -10.45
N LEU A 387 -10.12 -11.20 -11.05
CA LEU A 387 -9.78 -12.25 -12.02
C LEU A 387 -8.91 -13.33 -11.39
N VAL A 388 -9.24 -14.60 -11.63
CA VAL A 388 -8.66 -15.78 -10.98
C VAL A 388 -8.30 -16.83 -12.03
N PRO A 389 -7.11 -16.78 -12.65
CA PRO A 389 -6.61 -17.86 -13.49
C PRO A 389 -6.12 -19.03 -12.59
N MET A 390 -6.55 -20.26 -12.91
CA MET A 390 -6.20 -21.46 -12.15
C MET A 390 -5.44 -22.48 -13.02
N LEU A 391 -4.22 -22.83 -12.62
CA LEU A 391 -3.33 -23.72 -13.34
C LEU A 391 -2.99 -24.95 -12.48
N ALA A 392 -2.78 -26.09 -13.12
CA ALA A 392 -2.25 -27.27 -12.44
C ALA A 392 -0.72 -27.23 -12.37
N PHE A 393 -0.16 -27.88 -11.34
CA PHE A 393 1.26 -28.26 -11.28
C PHE A 393 1.41 -29.69 -10.78
N LYS A 394 2.53 -30.36 -11.13
CA LYS A 394 2.78 -31.76 -10.79
C LYS A 394 3.74 -31.91 -9.62
N SER A 395 4.82 -31.16 -9.60
CA SER A 395 5.83 -31.24 -8.55
C SER A 395 6.08 -29.92 -7.87
N PHE A 396 6.59 -29.98 -6.64
CA PHE A 396 6.90 -28.78 -5.87
C PHE A 396 8.01 -27.94 -6.53
N ASP A 397 9.03 -28.58 -7.11
CA ASP A 397 10.12 -27.85 -7.77
C ASP A 397 9.64 -27.13 -9.04
N GLU A 398 8.76 -27.78 -9.84
CA GLU A 398 8.11 -27.17 -11.00
C GLU A 398 7.35 -25.89 -10.61
N VAL A 399 6.53 -25.93 -9.56
CA VAL A 399 5.72 -24.78 -9.19
C VAL A 399 6.55 -23.63 -8.63
N ILE A 400 7.65 -23.91 -7.93
CA ILE A 400 8.59 -22.86 -7.48
C ILE A 400 9.23 -22.17 -8.68
N GLU A 401 9.68 -22.89 -9.69
CA GLU A 401 10.26 -22.34 -10.91
C GLU A 401 9.23 -21.43 -11.64
N ARG A 402 8.01 -21.94 -11.87
CA ARG A 402 6.92 -21.19 -12.52
C ARG A 402 6.47 -19.97 -11.69
N ALA A 403 6.43 -20.07 -10.38
CA ALA A 403 6.09 -18.96 -9.50
C ALA A 403 7.13 -17.82 -9.57
N ASN A 404 8.41 -18.16 -9.73
CA ASN A 404 9.52 -17.23 -9.81
C ASN A 404 9.73 -16.62 -11.21
N ASP A 405 9.17 -17.24 -12.26
CA ASP A 405 9.22 -16.72 -13.64
C ASP A 405 8.31 -15.50 -13.79
N ASN A 406 8.67 -14.43 -13.10
CA ASN A 406 7.99 -13.13 -13.16
C ASN A 406 8.95 -12.02 -12.71
N ASP A 407 8.84 -10.87 -13.36
CA ASP A 407 9.62 -9.66 -13.02
C ASP A 407 9.17 -8.98 -11.72
N LEU A 408 8.01 -9.34 -11.17
CA LEU A 408 7.45 -8.80 -9.95
C LEU A 408 7.63 -9.77 -8.79
N GLY A 409 7.96 -9.25 -7.61
CA GLY A 409 8.23 -10.07 -6.43
C GLY A 409 7.79 -9.40 -5.13
N LEU A 410 6.46 -9.15 -4.96
CA LEU A 410 5.94 -8.56 -3.72
C LEU A 410 5.61 -9.63 -2.68
N CYS A 411 4.66 -10.51 -3.01
CA CYS A 411 4.16 -11.51 -2.08
C CYS A 411 3.93 -12.86 -2.77
N SER A 412 4.12 -13.95 -2.03
CA SER A 412 3.74 -15.32 -2.39
C SER A 412 2.93 -15.97 -1.29
N TYR A 413 1.98 -16.82 -1.68
CA TYR A 413 1.17 -17.63 -0.77
C TYR A 413 1.44 -19.11 -1.02
N LEU A 414 1.73 -19.86 0.04
CA LEU A 414 1.99 -21.30 -0.01
C LEU A 414 1.15 -22.03 1.04
N TYR A 415 0.40 -23.03 0.59
CA TYR A 415 -0.43 -23.85 1.46
C TYR A 415 0.04 -25.29 1.38
N THR A 416 0.56 -25.81 2.49
CA THR A 416 1.06 -27.18 2.65
C THR A 416 1.13 -27.57 4.13
N ASN A 417 0.89 -28.84 4.45
CA ASN A 417 1.15 -29.41 5.77
C ASN A 417 2.56 -30.02 5.90
N SER A 418 3.33 -30.04 4.81
CA SER A 418 4.72 -30.50 4.81
C SER A 418 5.64 -29.39 5.34
N MET A 419 6.33 -29.64 6.44
CA MET A 419 7.34 -28.73 6.98
C MET A 419 8.51 -28.53 5.99
N ASP A 420 8.88 -29.55 5.23
CA ASP A 420 9.92 -29.46 4.19
C ASP A 420 9.51 -28.49 3.09
N LYS A 421 8.31 -28.65 2.50
CA LYS A 421 7.79 -27.75 1.48
C LYS A 421 7.63 -26.31 2.02
N ALA A 422 7.19 -26.15 3.27
CA ALA A 422 7.02 -24.85 3.91
C ALA A 422 8.37 -24.11 4.04
N ASN A 423 9.41 -24.76 4.53
CA ASN A 423 10.75 -24.21 4.68
C ASN A 423 11.37 -23.89 3.30
N ARG A 424 11.37 -24.87 2.39
CA ARG A 424 11.92 -24.68 1.04
C ARG A 424 11.19 -23.58 0.28
N GLY A 425 9.86 -23.54 0.36
CA GLY A 425 9.08 -22.46 -0.27
C GLY A 425 9.39 -21.10 0.30
N SER A 426 9.60 -20.99 1.61
CA SER A 426 10.00 -19.73 2.26
C SER A 426 11.36 -19.22 1.80
N GLU A 427 12.28 -20.13 1.45
CA GLU A 427 13.63 -19.78 0.98
C GLU A 427 13.70 -19.55 -0.53
N LEU A 428 12.94 -20.34 -1.31
CA LEU A 428 13.08 -20.41 -2.77
C LEU A 428 12.16 -19.44 -3.52
N LEU A 429 11.01 -19.02 -2.92
CA LEU A 429 10.10 -18.08 -3.55
C LEU A 429 10.71 -16.68 -3.59
N GLU A 430 10.91 -16.15 -4.80
CA GLU A 430 11.56 -14.87 -5.06
C GLU A 430 10.60 -13.69 -4.89
N THR A 431 10.09 -13.52 -3.65
CA THR A 431 9.24 -12.39 -3.26
C THR A 431 9.70 -11.80 -1.93
N GLY A 432 9.37 -10.53 -1.69
CA GLY A 432 9.75 -9.88 -0.44
C GLY A 432 8.96 -10.36 0.79
N CYS A 433 7.77 -10.95 0.56
CA CYS A 433 6.91 -11.52 1.60
C CYS A 433 6.45 -12.92 1.18
N VAL A 434 6.53 -13.89 2.07
CA VAL A 434 5.99 -15.24 1.86
C VAL A 434 5.02 -15.55 2.99
N ALA A 435 3.76 -15.86 2.65
CA ALA A 435 2.76 -16.31 3.58
C ALA A 435 2.60 -17.86 3.48
N VAL A 436 2.82 -18.56 4.57
CA VAL A 436 2.64 -20.00 4.65
C VAL A 436 1.41 -20.30 5.50
N ASN A 437 0.43 -20.97 4.93
CA ASN A 437 -0.84 -21.36 5.59
C ASN A 437 -1.65 -20.20 6.19
N THR A 438 -1.46 -18.97 5.68
CA THR A 438 -2.18 -17.79 6.11
C THR A 438 -2.45 -16.85 4.94
N GLY A 439 -3.49 -16.01 5.06
CA GLY A 439 -3.74 -14.88 4.14
C GLY A 439 -3.22 -13.54 4.68
N ALA A 440 -2.74 -13.49 5.93
CA ALA A 440 -2.29 -12.28 6.59
C ALA A 440 -0.82 -11.99 6.29
N VAL A 441 -0.55 -11.02 5.42
CA VAL A 441 0.81 -10.63 4.98
C VAL A 441 1.18 -9.24 5.47
N ALA A 442 0.26 -8.29 5.36
CA ALA A 442 0.53 -6.87 5.59
C ALA A 442 0.24 -6.48 7.06
N ILE A 443 1.01 -7.03 8.01
CA ILE A 443 0.94 -6.72 9.44
C ILE A 443 1.92 -5.60 9.81
N ALA A 444 1.68 -4.89 10.91
CA ALA A 444 2.47 -3.71 11.30
C ALA A 444 3.90 -4.06 11.70
N GLU A 445 4.08 -5.20 12.37
CA GLU A 445 5.36 -5.70 12.90
C GLU A 445 6.28 -6.36 11.86
N ALA A 446 5.78 -6.64 10.65
CA ALA A 446 6.57 -7.27 9.59
C ALA A 446 7.11 -6.26 8.57
N PRO A 447 8.34 -6.45 8.06
CA PRO A 447 8.93 -5.58 7.04
C PRO A 447 8.30 -5.87 5.67
N PHE A 448 7.25 -5.12 5.35
CA PHE A 448 6.51 -5.22 4.10
C PHE A 448 7.28 -4.57 2.94
N GLY A 449 7.37 -5.24 1.81
CA GLY A 449 7.98 -4.70 0.59
C GLY A 449 8.44 -5.79 -0.37
N GLY A 450 8.66 -5.41 -1.62
CA GLY A 450 9.01 -6.30 -2.70
C GLY A 450 10.49 -6.35 -3.04
N ILE A 451 10.79 -7.21 -4.00
CA ILE A 451 12.06 -7.34 -4.70
C ILE A 451 11.81 -7.24 -6.22
N LYS A 452 12.82 -7.39 -7.04
CA LYS A 452 12.73 -7.28 -8.51
C LYS A 452 12.11 -5.94 -8.92
N GLN A 453 11.23 -5.90 -9.91
CA GLN A 453 10.59 -4.66 -10.37
C GLN A 453 9.42 -4.18 -9.48
N THR A 454 9.17 -4.85 -8.38
CA THR A 454 8.24 -4.37 -7.33
C THR A 454 8.83 -3.25 -6.48
N GLY A 455 10.14 -3.01 -6.59
CA GLY A 455 10.80 -1.92 -5.90
C GLY A 455 11.80 -2.37 -4.83
N TYR A 456 12.11 -1.48 -3.89
CA TYR A 456 13.07 -1.72 -2.82
C TYR A 456 12.79 -0.81 -1.61
N GLY A 457 13.44 -1.12 -0.50
CA GLY A 457 13.10 -0.60 0.83
C GLY A 457 12.05 -1.47 1.50
N ARG A 458 11.67 -1.08 2.70
CA ARG A 458 10.61 -1.78 3.45
C ARG A 458 9.73 -0.77 4.17
N GLU A 459 8.45 -1.11 4.28
CA GLU A 459 7.45 -0.39 5.07
C GLU A 459 6.92 -1.30 6.19
N GLY A 460 6.89 -0.82 7.44
CA GLY A 460 6.55 -1.65 8.60
C GLY A 460 7.74 -2.41 9.20
N GLY A 461 7.49 -3.09 10.30
CA GLY A 461 8.52 -3.71 11.10
C GLY A 461 9.58 -2.72 11.60
N SER A 462 10.61 -3.24 12.26
CA SER A 462 11.72 -2.44 12.79
C SER A 462 12.71 -1.96 11.70
N MET A 463 12.58 -2.48 10.47
CA MET A 463 13.49 -2.13 9.37
C MET A 463 13.10 -0.82 8.69
N ALA A 464 11.81 -0.53 8.58
CA ALA A 464 11.29 0.62 7.84
C ALA A 464 11.87 1.96 8.31
N ILE A 465 12.02 2.15 9.61
CA ILE A 465 12.48 3.41 10.19
C ILE A 465 13.92 3.75 9.76
N LYS A 466 14.75 2.73 9.46
CA LYS A 466 16.13 2.91 9.04
C LYS A 466 16.25 3.62 7.69
N ASP A 467 15.26 3.44 6.81
CA ASP A 467 15.20 4.12 5.51
C ASP A 467 14.94 5.63 5.64
N TYR A 468 14.50 6.10 6.80
CA TYR A 468 14.24 7.51 7.13
C TYR A 468 15.36 8.15 7.98
N LEU A 469 16.46 7.43 8.18
CA LEU A 469 17.57 7.85 9.04
C LEU A 469 18.89 7.90 8.27
N ASN A 470 19.69 8.92 8.53
CA ASN A 470 21.09 9.00 8.15
C ASN A 470 21.95 8.42 9.27
N VAL A 471 22.92 7.58 8.91
CA VAL A 471 23.95 7.10 9.83
C VAL A 471 25.07 8.12 9.88
N LYS A 472 25.46 8.51 11.09
CA LYS A 472 26.61 9.38 11.32
C LYS A 472 27.50 8.77 12.39
N TYR A 473 28.82 8.83 12.20
CA TYR A 473 29.74 8.46 13.27
C TYR A 473 30.63 9.63 13.66
N THR A 474 31.05 9.62 14.90
CA THR A 474 32.08 10.53 15.42
C THR A 474 33.25 9.71 15.93
N HIS A 475 34.45 10.01 15.48
CA HIS A 475 35.70 9.47 16.02
C HIS A 475 36.37 10.58 16.82
N MET A 476 36.45 10.39 18.13
CA MET A 476 36.96 11.39 19.07
C MET A 476 38.27 10.94 19.71
N ALA A 477 39.27 11.78 19.68
CA ALA A 477 40.45 11.64 20.55
C ALA A 477 40.06 12.12 21.98
N LEU A 478 40.50 11.41 23.01
CA LEU A 478 40.22 11.76 24.40
C LEU A 478 41.14 12.90 24.91
N LYS A 479 42.23 13.12 24.21
CA LYS A 479 43.13 14.26 24.41
C LYS A 479 43.45 14.89 23.06
N ALA A 480 43.43 16.22 23.00
CA ALA A 480 43.86 16.98 21.83
C ALA A 480 45.37 17.21 21.84
#